data_fb60a9cc7c7f4a573615ac6fd1a28a9a
#
_entry.id   fb60a9cc7c7f4a573615ac6fd1a28a9a
#
_cell.length_a   1.000
_cell.length_b   1.000
_cell.length_c   1.000
_cell.angle_alpha   90.00
_cell.angle_beta   90.00
_cell.angle_gamma   90.00
#
_symmetry.space_group_name_H-M   'P 1'
#
loop_
_entity.id
_entity.type
_entity.pdbx_description
1 polymer ?
#
loop_
_entity_poly.entity_id
_entity_poly.type
_entity_poly.pdbx_seq_one_letter_code
_entity_poly.pdbx_strand_id
1 'polypeptide(L)'
;MTEQRNLTERRAAPTEVLVVLPTFNETENLAQVVAGVRRLGHDVLVVDDASPDGTGDLADGLAAADSGVRVLHRDRKLGIGSAYEDAFRIGLAEGSELFVEMDADGSHRARDLDAIVDAARGCGGLAIGSRYIRGGHIVGWPAHRLLLSSGANVYCRTLLGLRIRDCTSGFRCYTRALLEAIRLDEVVSQGYSFQIEMVHRTVRLGYPVVEVPIQFEDRIAGASKVSQGEIRRALWTVLRLSMNR
;
A
#
# COMPACT_ATOMS: atom_id res chain seq x y z
N MET A 1 13.97 -22.88 -6.33
CA MET A 1 14.79 -22.58 -5.14
C MET A 1 13.98 -21.59 -4.33
N THR A 2 13.45 -22.03 -3.19
CA THR A 2 12.62 -21.20 -2.30
C THR A 2 13.56 -20.24 -1.59
N GLU A 3 13.52 -18.95 -1.94
CA GLU A 3 14.26 -17.91 -1.19
C GLU A 3 13.79 -17.99 0.27
N GLN A 4 14.75 -18.25 1.18
CA GLN A 4 14.50 -18.20 2.62
C GLN A 4 14.24 -16.74 3.00
N ARG A 5 12.99 -16.39 3.13
CA ARG A 5 12.54 -15.09 3.65
C ARG A 5 12.59 -15.15 5.16
N ASN A 6 13.44 -14.35 5.77
CA ASN A 6 13.54 -14.25 7.22
C ASN A 6 12.38 -13.41 7.75
N LEU A 7 11.30 -14.07 8.16
CA LEU A 7 10.20 -13.47 8.91
C LEU A 7 10.50 -13.61 10.40
N THR A 8 10.47 -12.51 11.15
CA THR A 8 10.45 -12.58 12.62
C THR A 8 9.24 -13.40 13.09
N GLU A 9 9.35 -14.11 14.18
CA GLU A 9 8.48 -15.18 14.67
C GLU A 9 6.99 -15.11 14.28
N ARG A 10 6.39 -16.28 13.97
CA ARG A 10 4.95 -16.38 13.68
C ARG A 10 4.13 -15.99 14.90
N ARG A 11 3.09 -15.22 14.70
CA ARG A 11 2.13 -14.88 15.72
C ARG A 11 1.30 -16.10 16.14
N ALA A 12 0.95 -16.21 17.44
CA ALA A 12 0.15 -17.29 17.98
C ALA A 12 -1.35 -17.20 17.61
N ALA A 13 -1.86 -16.03 17.23
CA ALA A 13 -3.25 -15.81 16.84
C ALA A 13 -3.35 -14.91 15.61
N PRO A 14 -4.35 -15.13 14.71
CA PRO A 14 -4.59 -14.27 13.55
C PRO A 14 -4.94 -12.84 13.98
N THR A 15 -4.46 -11.84 13.23
CA THR A 15 -4.89 -10.45 13.40
C THR A 15 -6.06 -10.16 12.47
N GLU A 16 -7.03 -9.38 12.95
CA GLU A 16 -8.13 -8.95 12.08
C GLU A 16 -7.63 -8.01 10.98
N VAL A 17 -6.80 -7.02 11.36
CA VAL A 17 -6.27 -5.99 10.45
C VAL A 17 -4.75 -6.07 10.41
N LEU A 18 -4.19 -6.32 9.23
CA LEU A 18 -2.77 -6.30 8.97
C LEU A 18 -2.39 -5.05 8.18
N VAL A 19 -1.62 -4.15 8.79
CA VAL A 19 -1.06 -2.97 8.12
C VAL A 19 0.33 -3.30 7.59
N VAL A 20 0.51 -3.18 6.29
CA VAL A 20 1.76 -3.46 5.60
C VAL A 20 2.50 -2.15 5.33
N LEU A 21 3.74 -2.07 5.79
CA LEU A 21 4.64 -0.93 5.62
C LEU A 21 5.88 -1.35 4.82
N PRO A 22 5.88 -1.21 3.49
CA PRO A 22 7.09 -1.39 2.70
C PRO A 22 8.12 -0.31 3.00
N THR A 23 9.37 -0.71 3.27
CA THR A 23 10.45 0.21 3.61
C THR A 23 11.66 0.07 2.69
N PHE A 24 12.28 1.20 2.38
CA PHE A 24 13.61 1.32 1.81
C PHE A 24 14.18 2.69 2.15
N ASN A 25 15.12 2.73 3.11
CA ASN A 25 15.69 3.96 3.69
C ASN A 25 14.61 4.86 4.34
N GLU A 26 14.03 4.39 5.44
CA GLU A 26 12.94 5.07 6.16
C GLU A 26 13.24 5.16 7.68
N THR A 27 14.52 5.13 8.09
CA THR A 27 14.93 5.22 9.51
C THR A 27 14.35 6.42 10.23
N GLU A 28 14.19 7.55 9.54
CA GLU A 28 13.72 8.80 10.15
C GLU A 28 12.21 8.78 10.47
N ASN A 29 11.41 7.98 9.73
CA ASN A 29 9.96 8.03 9.80
C ASN A 29 9.35 6.77 10.43
N LEU A 30 9.97 5.61 10.26
CA LEU A 30 9.38 4.30 10.53
C LEU A 30 8.83 4.17 11.96
N ALA A 31 9.61 4.58 12.98
CA ALA A 31 9.20 4.43 14.36
C ALA A 31 7.91 5.22 14.68
N GLN A 32 7.78 6.43 14.13
CA GLN A 32 6.60 7.27 14.34
C GLN A 32 5.37 6.68 13.63
N VAL A 33 5.53 6.15 12.41
CA VAL A 33 4.45 5.54 11.63
C VAL A 33 3.96 4.28 12.35
N VAL A 34 4.88 3.37 12.74
CA VAL A 34 4.56 2.16 13.49
C VAL A 34 3.82 2.49 14.79
N ALA A 35 4.33 3.43 15.59
CA ALA A 35 3.67 3.85 16.83
C ALA A 35 2.27 4.46 16.57
N GLY A 36 2.07 5.14 15.44
CA GLY A 36 0.77 5.66 15.04
C GLY A 36 -0.24 4.54 14.80
N VAL A 37 0.13 3.53 14.03
CA VAL A 37 -0.70 2.37 13.72
C VAL A 37 -0.98 1.52 14.96
N ARG A 38 0.06 1.25 15.78
CA ARG A 38 -0.07 0.43 16.99
C ARG A 38 -0.97 1.05 18.05
N ARG A 39 -1.02 2.38 18.16
CA ARG A 39 -1.97 3.08 19.06
C ARG A 39 -3.44 2.85 18.72
N LEU A 40 -3.74 2.52 17.45
CA LEU A 40 -5.08 2.13 17.01
C LEU A 40 -5.38 0.64 17.23
N GLY A 41 -4.41 -0.13 17.72
CA GLY A 41 -4.55 -1.55 18.01
C GLY A 41 -4.33 -2.46 16.81
N HIS A 42 -3.94 -1.95 15.64
CA HIS A 42 -3.70 -2.73 14.45
C HIS A 42 -2.28 -3.31 14.42
N ASP A 43 -2.13 -4.47 13.82
CA ASP A 43 -0.83 -5.12 13.66
C ASP A 43 -0.10 -4.60 12.43
N VAL A 44 1.23 -4.58 12.54
CA VAL A 44 2.12 -4.08 11.52
C VAL A 44 3.03 -5.16 11.00
N LEU A 45 3.15 -5.27 9.69
CA LEU A 45 4.21 -6.02 9.01
C LEU A 45 5.08 -5.03 8.22
N VAL A 46 6.27 -4.78 8.72
CA VAL A 46 7.30 -4.03 7.99
C VAL A 46 7.93 -4.96 6.97
N VAL A 47 8.03 -4.54 5.72
CA VAL A 47 8.72 -5.28 4.65
C VAL A 47 9.92 -4.48 4.22
N ASP A 48 11.10 -4.87 4.70
CA ASP A 48 12.34 -4.16 4.42
C ASP A 48 13.04 -4.68 3.17
N ASP A 49 13.23 -3.79 2.20
CA ASP A 49 13.86 -4.06 0.89
C ASP A 49 15.41 -3.99 0.96
N ALA A 50 16.02 -4.59 1.98
CA ALA A 50 17.47 -4.54 2.24
C ALA A 50 17.98 -3.09 2.35
N SER A 51 17.39 -2.31 3.23
CA SER A 51 17.76 -0.91 3.47
C SER A 51 19.19 -0.79 4.01
N PRO A 52 20.07 -0.02 3.37
CA PRO A 52 21.45 0.15 3.86
C PRO A 52 21.61 1.18 5.00
N ASP A 53 20.56 1.91 5.35
CA ASP A 53 20.58 3.02 6.33
C ASP A 53 20.27 2.59 7.78
N GLY A 54 20.09 1.27 8.03
CA GLY A 54 19.71 0.73 9.33
C GLY A 54 18.19 0.65 9.59
N THR A 55 17.35 0.88 8.58
CA THR A 55 15.88 0.72 8.69
C THR A 55 15.50 -0.68 9.17
N GLY A 56 16.17 -1.73 8.67
CA GLY A 56 15.92 -3.11 9.08
C GLY A 56 16.21 -3.35 10.56
N ASP A 57 17.36 -2.88 11.06
CA ASP A 57 17.72 -3.00 12.48
C ASP A 57 16.74 -2.24 13.38
N LEU A 58 16.31 -1.06 12.95
CA LEU A 58 15.27 -0.29 13.66
C LEU A 58 13.95 -1.07 13.71
N ALA A 59 13.54 -1.68 12.60
CA ALA A 59 12.32 -2.48 12.54
C ALA A 59 12.39 -3.70 13.48
N ASP A 60 13.54 -4.39 13.55
CA ASP A 60 13.75 -5.49 14.48
C ASP A 60 13.67 -5.04 15.94
N GLY A 61 14.22 -3.87 16.27
CA GLY A 61 14.08 -3.26 17.59
C GLY A 61 12.62 -2.99 17.97
N LEU A 62 11.81 -2.50 17.01
CA LEU A 62 10.36 -2.28 17.20
C LEU A 62 9.61 -3.60 17.40
N ALA A 63 9.93 -4.64 16.61
CA ALA A 63 9.34 -5.97 16.74
C ALA A 63 9.69 -6.65 18.07
N ALA A 64 10.91 -6.49 18.56
CA ALA A 64 11.33 -6.99 19.86
C ALA A 64 10.58 -6.32 21.04
N ALA A 65 10.20 -5.04 20.87
CA ALA A 65 9.48 -4.26 21.90
C ALA A 65 7.95 -4.46 21.87
N ASP A 66 7.36 -4.81 20.72
CA ASP A 66 5.90 -4.92 20.54
C ASP A 66 5.57 -6.16 19.69
N SER A 67 4.90 -7.15 20.26
CA SER A 67 4.49 -8.40 19.59
C SER A 67 3.48 -8.19 18.43
N GLY A 68 2.87 -7.03 18.30
CA GLY A 68 2.03 -6.65 17.17
C GLY A 68 2.82 -6.05 15.99
N VAL A 69 4.14 -5.97 16.09
CA VAL A 69 5.04 -5.56 15.02
C VAL A 69 5.86 -6.76 14.57
N ARG A 70 5.95 -6.96 13.27
CA ARG A 70 6.78 -8.01 12.66
C ARG A 70 7.57 -7.44 11.49
N VAL A 71 8.64 -8.10 11.13
CA VAL A 71 9.52 -7.69 10.03
C VAL A 71 9.70 -8.84 9.06
N LEU A 72 9.58 -8.53 7.78
CA LEU A 72 9.98 -9.39 6.68
C LEU A 72 11.20 -8.75 6.01
N HIS A 73 12.38 -9.33 6.23
CA HIS A 73 13.60 -8.92 5.53
C HIS A 73 13.67 -9.55 4.15
N ARG A 74 13.97 -8.76 3.14
CA ARG A 74 14.23 -9.22 1.78
C ARG A 74 15.72 -9.05 1.45
N ASP A 75 16.27 -9.97 0.66
CA ASP A 75 17.71 -9.98 0.38
C ASP A 75 18.17 -8.83 -0.51
N ARG A 76 17.26 -8.18 -1.21
CA ARG A 76 17.53 -7.06 -2.13
C ARG A 76 16.28 -6.22 -2.35
N LYS A 77 16.46 -5.03 -2.92
CA LYS A 77 15.34 -4.17 -3.33
C LYS A 77 14.56 -4.78 -4.49
N LEU A 78 13.34 -5.23 -4.22
CA LEU A 78 12.43 -5.82 -5.21
C LEU A 78 11.27 -4.89 -5.58
N GLY A 79 11.03 -3.84 -4.81
CA GLY A 79 10.04 -2.81 -5.07
C GLY A 79 8.72 -3.01 -4.34
N ILE A 80 7.93 -1.93 -4.29
CA ILE A 80 6.75 -1.81 -3.42
C ILE A 80 5.63 -2.82 -3.76
N GLY A 81 5.37 -3.09 -5.04
CA GLY A 81 4.32 -4.03 -5.44
C GLY A 81 4.59 -5.44 -4.92
N SER A 82 5.81 -5.96 -5.14
CA SER A 82 6.19 -7.28 -4.63
C SER A 82 6.26 -7.33 -3.10
N ALA A 83 6.53 -6.19 -2.43
CA ALA A 83 6.49 -6.12 -0.97
C ALA A 83 5.06 -6.34 -0.45
N TYR A 84 4.08 -5.69 -1.06
CA TYR A 84 2.67 -5.92 -0.72
C TYR A 84 2.22 -7.34 -1.04
N GLU A 85 2.59 -7.90 -2.21
CA GLU A 85 2.25 -9.27 -2.56
C GLU A 85 2.78 -10.29 -1.53
N ASP A 86 4.03 -10.15 -1.11
CA ASP A 86 4.63 -11.03 -0.11
C ASP A 86 3.92 -10.93 1.24
N ALA A 87 3.67 -9.71 1.70
CA ALA A 87 2.97 -9.46 2.95
C ALA A 87 1.52 -9.97 2.92
N PHE A 88 0.80 -9.77 1.81
CA PHE A 88 -0.56 -10.25 1.65
C PHE A 88 -0.63 -11.78 1.68
N ARG A 89 0.31 -12.49 1.01
CA ARG A 89 0.39 -13.95 1.10
C ARG A 89 0.62 -14.45 2.53
N ILE A 90 1.49 -13.77 3.29
CA ILE A 90 1.73 -14.08 4.70
C ILE A 90 0.45 -13.88 5.51
N GLY A 91 -0.18 -12.71 5.43
CA GLY A 91 -1.39 -12.41 6.19
C GLY A 91 -2.58 -13.31 5.82
N LEU A 92 -2.74 -13.66 4.52
CA LEU A 92 -3.75 -14.63 4.07
C LEU A 92 -3.52 -16.02 4.68
N ALA A 93 -2.28 -16.49 4.72
CA ALA A 93 -1.92 -17.77 5.32
C ALA A 93 -2.12 -17.79 6.84
N GLU A 94 -2.03 -16.64 7.50
CA GLU A 94 -2.19 -16.48 8.95
C GLU A 94 -3.63 -16.17 9.37
N GLY A 95 -4.55 -15.95 8.44
CA GLY A 95 -5.96 -15.74 8.73
C GLY A 95 -6.36 -14.28 8.96
N SER A 96 -5.59 -13.30 8.49
CA SER A 96 -6.00 -11.89 8.53
C SER A 96 -7.22 -11.64 7.64
N GLU A 97 -8.12 -10.75 8.06
CA GLU A 97 -9.38 -10.44 7.36
C GLU A 97 -9.31 -9.14 6.54
N LEU A 98 -8.52 -8.18 6.99
CA LEU A 98 -8.36 -6.88 6.36
C LEU A 98 -6.86 -6.57 6.19
N PHE A 99 -6.51 -6.05 5.01
CA PHE A 99 -5.13 -5.83 4.60
C PHE A 99 -4.95 -4.38 4.18
N VAL A 100 -4.10 -3.66 4.89
CA VAL A 100 -3.88 -2.23 4.62
C VAL A 100 -2.53 -2.03 3.95
N GLU A 101 -2.53 -1.30 2.84
CA GLU A 101 -1.35 -0.68 2.25
C GLU A 101 -1.17 0.71 2.86
N MET A 102 0.02 1.00 3.35
CA MET A 102 0.36 2.32 3.89
C MET A 102 1.85 2.60 3.68
N ASP A 103 2.20 3.82 3.30
CA ASP A 103 3.60 4.22 3.15
C ASP A 103 4.24 4.49 4.51
N ALA A 104 5.54 4.17 4.63
CA ALA A 104 6.32 4.36 5.87
C ALA A 104 6.95 5.75 5.99
N ASP A 105 6.71 6.67 5.04
CA ASP A 105 7.35 8.00 4.95
C ASP A 105 6.59 9.12 5.70
N GLY A 106 5.54 8.76 6.43
CA GLY A 106 4.72 9.70 7.19
C GLY A 106 3.71 10.51 6.37
N SER A 107 3.62 10.31 5.05
CA SER A 107 2.66 11.02 4.19
C SER A 107 1.21 10.60 4.41
N HIS A 108 1.00 9.38 4.90
CA HIS A 108 -0.31 8.84 5.30
C HIS A 108 -0.50 8.99 6.81
N ARG A 109 -1.55 9.67 7.21
CA ARG A 109 -1.85 9.90 8.62
C ARG A 109 -2.53 8.70 9.25
N ALA A 110 -2.00 8.19 10.35
CA ALA A 110 -2.60 7.05 11.06
C ALA A 110 -4.05 7.31 11.50
N ARG A 111 -4.43 8.56 11.79
CA ARG A 111 -5.81 8.91 12.16
C ARG A 111 -6.85 8.64 11.06
N ASP A 112 -6.43 8.53 9.79
CA ASP A 112 -7.34 8.24 8.68
C ASP A 112 -7.50 6.72 8.47
N LEU A 113 -6.70 5.90 9.17
CA LEU A 113 -6.64 4.45 9.00
C LEU A 113 -7.96 3.75 9.33
N ASP A 114 -8.55 4.03 10.50
CA ASP A 114 -9.80 3.38 10.93
C ASP A 114 -10.95 3.65 9.96
N ALA A 115 -11.03 4.87 9.43
CA ALA A 115 -12.06 5.21 8.44
C ALA A 115 -11.93 4.41 7.14
N ILE A 116 -10.68 4.11 6.70
CA ILE A 116 -10.42 3.28 5.52
C ILE A 116 -10.73 1.80 5.82
N VAL A 117 -10.32 1.31 6.99
CA VAL A 117 -10.61 -0.06 7.47
C VAL A 117 -12.12 -0.30 7.55
N ASP A 118 -12.85 0.61 8.18
CA ASP A 118 -14.31 0.50 8.33
C ASP A 118 -15.03 0.59 6.98
N ALA A 119 -14.55 1.42 6.07
CA ALA A 119 -15.11 1.52 4.72
C ALA A 119 -14.90 0.22 3.93
N ALA A 120 -13.73 -0.43 4.03
CA ALA A 120 -13.47 -1.72 3.39
C ALA A 120 -14.34 -2.82 3.97
N ARG A 121 -14.44 -2.88 5.30
CA ARG A 121 -15.32 -3.82 6.02
C ARG A 121 -16.77 -3.64 5.60
N GLY A 122 -17.25 -2.40 5.58
CA GLY A 122 -18.62 -2.06 5.24
C GLY A 122 -19.00 -2.34 3.79
N CYS A 123 -18.07 -2.15 2.84
CA CYS A 123 -18.36 -2.42 1.43
C CYS A 123 -18.06 -3.87 1.00
N GLY A 124 -17.28 -4.62 1.77
CA GLY A 124 -16.88 -5.98 1.42
C GLY A 124 -15.89 -6.06 0.25
N GLY A 125 -15.12 -5.01 -0.01
CA GLY A 125 -14.24 -4.92 -1.17
C GLY A 125 -12.97 -4.11 -0.91
N LEU A 126 -12.76 -3.05 -1.67
CA LEU A 126 -11.61 -2.15 -1.60
C LEU A 126 -12.02 -0.77 -1.11
N ALA A 127 -11.36 -0.26 -0.07
CA ALA A 127 -11.41 1.14 0.31
C ALA A 127 -10.10 1.84 -0.07
N ILE A 128 -10.19 3.04 -0.63
CA ILE A 128 -9.05 3.85 -1.07
C ILE A 128 -9.10 5.19 -0.34
N GLY A 129 -8.02 5.53 0.37
CA GLY A 129 -7.80 6.86 0.87
C GLY A 129 -7.55 7.82 -0.28
N SER A 130 -8.54 8.64 -0.61
CA SER A 130 -8.55 9.47 -1.81
C SER A 130 -8.23 10.93 -1.49
N ARG A 131 -7.31 11.48 -2.27
CA ARG A 131 -6.88 12.88 -2.23
C ARG A 131 -7.75 13.79 -3.09
N TYR A 132 -8.57 13.21 -3.98
CA TYR A 132 -9.25 13.92 -5.08
C TYR A 132 -10.78 13.90 -4.99
N ILE A 133 -11.35 13.41 -3.89
CA ILE A 133 -12.77 13.55 -3.59
C ILE A 133 -13.05 14.73 -2.66
N ARG A 134 -14.29 15.09 -2.47
CA ARG A 134 -14.67 16.19 -1.54
C ARG A 134 -14.22 15.85 -0.12
N GLY A 135 -13.44 16.72 0.50
CA GLY A 135 -12.84 16.52 1.82
C GLY A 135 -11.41 15.97 1.77
N GLY A 136 -11.00 15.38 0.65
CA GLY A 136 -9.60 14.99 0.43
C GLY A 136 -8.76 16.18 -0.03
N HIS A 137 -7.48 16.23 0.37
CA HIS A 137 -6.57 17.27 -0.10
C HIS A 137 -5.10 16.86 0.07
N ILE A 138 -4.23 17.60 -0.60
CA ILE A 138 -2.79 17.39 -0.61
C ILE A 138 -2.12 18.65 -0.07
N VAL A 139 -1.23 18.48 0.91
CA VAL A 139 -0.47 19.57 1.52
C VAL A 139 0.98 19.49 1.07
N GLY A 140 1.57 20.63 0.72
CA GLY A 140 3.01 20.77 0.44
C GLY A 140 3.45 20.45 -1.00
N TRP A 141 2.59 19.88 -1.86
CA TRP A 141 3.00 19.57 -3.23
C TRP A 141 3.05 20.81 -4.13
N PRO A 142 4.10 20.95 -4.97
CA PRO A 142 4.15 21.98 -5.98
C PRO A 142 3.12 21.72 -7.09
N ALA A 143 2.67 22.80 -7.76
CA ALA A 143 1.60 22.75 -8.74
C ALA A 143 1.84 21.76 -9.89
N HIS A 144 3.08 21.64 -10.38
CA HIS A 144 3.43 20.69 -11.44
C HIS A 144 3.21 19.22 -11.03
N ARG A 145 3.50 18.87 -9.75
CA ARG A 145 3.28 17.52 -9.21
C ARG A 145 1.79 17.23 -9.05
N LEU A 146 1.01 18.22 -8.60
CA LEU A 146 -0.46 18.12 -8.57
C LEU A 146 -1.06 17.89 -9.95
N LEU A 147 -0.60 18.65 -10.95
CA LEU A 147 -1.07 18.51 -12.33
C LEU A 147 -0.73 17.14 -12.91
N LEU A 148 0.50 16.65 -12.69
CA LEU A 148 0.94 15.34 -13.15
C LEU A 148 0.12 14.21 -12.52
N SER A 149 -0.09 14.26 -11.20
CA SER A 149 -0.86 13.25 -10.48
C SER A 149 -2.34 13.26 -10.86
N SER A 150 -2.95 14.44 -10.99
CA SER A 150 -4.33 14.59 -11.46
C SER A 150 -4.49 14.08 -12.89
N GLY A 151 -3.55 14.42 -13.78
CA GLY A 151 -3.52 13.96 -15.17
C GLY A 151 -3.41 12.44 -15.27
N ALA A 152 -2.55 11.81 -14.44
CA ALA A 152 -2.42 10.37 -14.37
C ALA A 152 -3.74 9.69 -13.95
N ASN A 153 -4.44 10.25 -12.97
CA ASN A 153 -5.74 9.73 -12.54
C ASN A 153 -6.81 9.89 -13.64
N VAL A 154 -6.86 11.02 -14.34
CA VAL A 154 -7.77 11.21 -15.49
C VAL A 154 -7.47 10.19 -16.59
N TYR A 155 -6.20 9.97 -16.91
CA TYR A 155 -5.76 8.98 -17.91
C TYR A 155 -6.20 7.56 -17.53
N CYS A 156 -5.94 7.12 -16.29
CA CYS A 156 -6.36 5.80 -15.81
C CYS A 156 -7.88 5.63 -15.90
N ARG A 157 -8.63 6.59 -15.41
CA ARG A 157 -10.09 6.56 -15.40
C ARG A 157 -10.69 6.45 -16.80
N THR A 158 -10.18 7.26 -17.71
CA THR A 158 -10.69 7.32 -19.09
C THR A 158 -10.41 6.02 -19.84
N LEU A 159 -9.17 5.53 -19.80
CA LEU A 159 -8.79 4.33 -20.55
C LEU A 159 -9.33 3.04 -19.96
N LEU A 160 -9.38 2.93 -18.64
CA LEU A 160 -9.86 1.73 -17.95
C LEU A 160 -11.36 1.76 -17.64
N GLY A 161 -12.05 2.87 -17.91
CA GLY A 161 -13.47 3.03 -17.60
C GLY A 161 -13.77 3.05 -16.10
N LEU A 162 -12.83 3.52 -15.28
CA LEU A 162 -12.97 3.52 -13.83
C LEU A 162 -13.74 4.76 -13.34
N ARG A 163 -14.59 4.58 -12.34
CA ARG A 163 -15.30 5.71 -11.69
C ARG A 163 -14.56 6.24 -10.46
N ILE A 164 -13.39 5.70 -10.14
CA ILE A 164 -12.56 6.01 -8.98
C ILE A 164 -11.72 7.24 -9.29
N ARG A 165 -11.67 8.23 -8.38
CA ARG A 165 -10.95 9.49 -8.59
C ARG A 165 -9.47 9.40 -8.29
N ASP A 166 -9.06 8.54 -7.36
CA ASP A 166 -7.66 8.34 -6.97
C ASP A 166 -7.19 6.90 -7.16
N CYS A 167 -6.88 6.55 -8.41
CA CYS A 167 -6.35 5.22 -8.76
C CYS A 167 -4.88 5.02 -8.34
N THR A 168 -4.19 6.08 -7.91
CA THR A 168 -2.75 6.10 -7.63
C THR A 168 -2.41 6.20 -6.15
N SER A 169 -3.40 6.33 -5.28
CA SER A 169 -3.17 6.36 -3.83
C SER A 169 -2.60 5.02 -3.35
N GLY A 170 -1.61 5.08 -2.48
CA GLY A 170 -1.03 3.92 -1.79
C GLY A 170 -1.63 3.66 -0.41
N PHE A 171 -2.66 4.41 0.02
CA PHE A 171 -3.36 4.16 1.28
C PHE A 171 -4.67 3.45 1.01
N ARG A 172 -4.72 2.14 1.24
CA ARG A 172 -5.83 1.27 0.85
C ARG A 172 -6.09 0.19 1.87
N CYS A 173 -7.32 -0.30 1.88
CA CYS A 173 -7.69 -1.49 2.64
C CYS A 173 -8.46 -2.46 1.74
N TYR A 174 -8.01 -3.70 1.73
CA TYR A 174 -8.62 -4.82 1.00
C TYR A 174 -9.24 -5.80 1.99
N THR A 175 -10.39 -6.35 1.64
CA THR A 175 -10.92 -7.52 2.36
C THR A 175 -10.20 -8.80 1.92
N ARG A 176 -10.14 -9.81 2.81
CA ARG A 176 -9.61 -11.13 2.53
C ARG A 176 -10.22 -11.74 1.26
N ALA A 177 -11.54 -11.75 1.18
CA ALA A 177 -12.27 -12.32 0.04
C ALA A 177 -11.86 -11.68 -1.30
N LEU A 178 -11.63 -10.36 -1.31
CA LEU A 178 -11.13 -9.66 -2.49
C LEU A 178 -9.71 -10.10 -2.87
N LEU A 179 -8.78 -10.17 -1.91
CA LEU A 179 -7.39 -10.56 -2.20
C LEU A 179 -7.29 -12.01 -2.67
N GLU A 180 -8.10 -12.91 -2.11
CA GLU A 180 -8.20 -14.31 -2.58
C GLU A 180 -8.73 -14.38 -4.02
N ALA A 181 -9.71 -13.52 -4.37
CA ALA A 181 -10.27 -13.46 -5.72
C ALA A 181 -9.30 -12.83 -6.76
N ILE A 182 -8.45 -11.88 -6.34
CA ILE A 182 -7.50 -11.18 -7.24
C ILE A 182 -6.43 -12.13 -7.81
N ARG A 183 -6.08 -13.23 -7.12
CA ARG A 183 -4.98 -14.12 -7.50
C ARG A 183 -3.68 -13.34 -7.66
N LEU A 184 -3.05 -13.06 -6.52
CA LEU A 184 -1.83 -12.23 -6.44
C LEU A 184 -0.67 -12.74 -7.32
N ASP A 185 -0.65 -14.04 -7.65
CA ASP A 185 0.31 -14.66 -8.57
C ASP A 185 0.17 -14.21 -10.02
N GLU A 186 -0.97 -13.66 -10.40
CA GLU A 186 -1.23 -13.11 -11.74
C GLU A 186 -0.96 -11.61 -11.85
N VAL A 187 -0.65 -10.92 -10.75
CA VAL A 187 -0.30 -9.50 -10.76
C VAL A 187 1.12 -9.34 -11.30
N VAL A 188 1.26 -8.60 -12.39
CA VAL A 188 2.56 -8.44 -13.07
C VAL A 188 3.13 -7.03 -13.00
N SER A 189 2.33 -6.08 -12.53
CA SER A 189 2.74 -4.67 -12.43
C SER A 189 3.57 -4.42 -11.19
N GLN A 190 4.53 -3.50 -11.30
CA GLN A 190 5.44 -3.13 -10.22
C GLN A 190 5.38 -1.61 -9.95
N GLY A 191 5.83 -1.18 -8.77
CA GLY A 191 5.83 0.24 -8.40
C GLY A 191 4.41 0.83 -8.39
N TYR A 192 4.25 2.05 -8.88
CA TYR A 192 2.94 2.73 -8.94
C TYR A 192 1.92 2.05 -9.86
N SER A 193 2.38 1.26 -10.82
CA SER A 193 1.50 0.49 -11.71
C SER A 193 0.75 -0.61 -10.97
N PHE A 194 1.32 -1.14 -9.89
CA PHE A 194 0.67 -2.12 -9.01
C PHE A 194 -0.68 -1.60 -8.52
N GLN A 195 -0.70 -0.37 -8.02
CA GLN A 195 -1.92 0.26 -7.50
C GLN A 195 -3.03 0.35 -8.55
N ILE A 196 -2.67 0.66 -9.78
CA ILE A 196 -3.62 0.77 -10.91
C ILE A 196 -4.15 -0.60 -11.29
N GLU A 197 -3.28 -1.62 -11.36
CA GLU A 197 -3.68 -3.00 -11.70
C GLU A 197 -4.62 -3.57 -10.63
N MET A 198 -4.32 -3.38 -9.34
CA MET A 198 -5.16 -3.85 -8.23
C MET A 198 -6.57 -3.27 -8.28
N VAL A 199 -6.72 -1.95 -8.51
CA VAL A 199 -8.03 -1.32 -8.70
C VAL A 199 -8.76 -1.89 -9.92
N HIS A 200 -8.06 -2.03 -11.04
CA HIS A 200 -8.65 -2.55 -12.27
C HIS A 200 -9.16 -3.99 -12.06
N ARG A 201 -8.36 -4.87 -11.44
CA ARG A 201 -8.76 -6.24 -11.12
C ARG A 201 -9.97 -6.27 -10.17
N THR A 202 -9.96 -5.45 -9.13
CA THR A 202 -11.09 -5.32 -8.18
C THR A 202 -12.40 -5.03 -8.92
N VAL A 203 -12.40 -4.02 -9.80
CA VAL A 203 -13.58 -3.63 -10.58
C VAL A 203 -13.99 -4.72 -11.57
N ARG A 204 -13.02 -5.39 -12.22
CA ARG A 204 -13.28 -6.50 -13.16
C ARG A 204 -13.90 -7.71 -12.48
N LEU A 205 -13.53 -7.98 -11.24
CA LEU A 205 -14.11 -9.06 -10.45
C LEU A 205 -15.48 -8.71 -9.84
N GLY A 206 -15.97 -7.48 -10.07
CA GLY A 206 -17.28 -7.03 -9.58
C GLY A 206 -17.29 -6.65 -8.10
N TYR A 207 -16.14 -6.56 -7.45
CA TYR A 207 -16.07 -6.10 -6.06
C TYR A 207 -16.26 -4.58 -5.96
N PRO A 208 -16.92 -4.11 -4.91
CA PRO A 208 -17.11 -2.68 -4.69
C PRO A 208 -15.78 -1.98 -4.36
N VAL A 209 -15.67 -0.74 -4.83
CA VAL A 209 -14.57 0.18 -4.50
C VAL A 209 -15.16 1.45 -3.94
N VAL A 210 -14.75 1.83 -2.74
CA VAL A 210 -15.16 3.08 -2.09
C VAL A 210 -13.96 3.98 -1.87
N GLU A 211 -14.19 5.30 -1.91
CA GLU A 211 -13.15 6.30 -1.65
C GLU A 211 -13.44 7.03 -0.35
N VAL A 212 -12.46 7.09 0.54
CA VAL A 212 -12.50 7.79 1.82
C VAL A 212 -11.62 9.04 1.70
N PRO A 213 -12.10 10.24 2.06
CA PRO A 213 -11.28 11.44 1.94
C PRO A 213 -10.13 11.40 2.95
N ILE A 214 -8.90 11.64 2.48
CA ILE A 214 -7.71 11.72 3.32
C ILE A 214 -6.99 13.05 3.13
N GLN A 215 -6.24 13.44 4.14
CA GLN A 215 -5.24 14.50 4.02
C GLN A 215 -3.87 13.85 3.80
N PHE A 216 -3.34 14.04 2.59
CA PHE A 216 -2.00 13.59 2.23
C PHE A 216 -1.01 14.74 2.46
N GLU A 217 0.04 14.46 3.21
CA GLU A 217 1.13 15.43 3.45
C GLU A 217 2.35 15.08 2.60
N ASP A 218 3.11 16.11 2.20
CA ASP A 218 4.42 15.81 1.61
C ASP A 218 5.30 15.17 2.68
N ARG A 219 6.22 14.31 2.28
CA ARG A 219 7.10 13.54 3.17
C ARG A 219 7.75 14.46 4.19
N ILE A 220 7.87 13.97 5.42
CA ILE A 220 8.55 14.70 6.49
C ILE A 220 10.05 14.76 6.18
N ALA A 221 10.61 13.68 5.63
CA ALA A 221 12.01 13.57 5.22
C ALA A 221 12.16 12.68 3.98
N GLY A 222 13.26 12.87 3.23
CA GLY A 222 13.61 12.06 2.06
C GLY A 222 13.18 12.65 0.71
N ALA A 223 13.75 12.15 -0.39
CA ALA A 223 13.46 12.59 -1.75
C ALA A 223 12.39 11.73 -2.43
N SER A 224 11.57 12.33 -3.30
CA SER A 224 10.59 11.58 -4.10
C SER A 224 11.27 10.54 -4.98
N LYS A 225 10.86 9.28 -4.85
CA LYS A 225 11.45 8.12 -5.56
C LYS A 225 10.81 7.89 -6.94
N VAL A 226 9.91 8.79 -7.40
CA VAL A 226 9.24 8.65 -8.71
C VAL A 226 10.21 8.98 -9.83
N SER A 227 10.62 7.96 -10.58
CA SER A 227 11.47 8.12 -11.75
C SER A 227 10.64 8.29 -13.04
N GLN A 228 11.24 8.88 -14.09
CA GLN A 228 10.63 8.92 -15.43
C GLN A 228 10.31 7.52 -15.96
N GLY A 229 11.11 6.52 -15.58
CA GLY A 229 10.89 5.12 -15.94
C GLY A 229 9.62 4.55 -15.31
N GLU A 230 9.27 4.96 -14.09
CA GLU A 230 8.01 4.54 -13.45
C GLU A 230 6.78 5.17 -14.10
N ILE A 231 6.87 6.44 -14.49
CA ILE A 231 5.79 7.10 -15.24
C ILE A 231 5.52 6.37 -16.57
N ARG A 232 6.58 6.05 -17.32
CA ARG A 232 6.46 5.30 -18.59
C ARG A 232 5.88 3.91 -18.37
N ARG A 233 6.30 3.19 -17.33
CA ARG A 233 5.74 1.88 -16.97
C ARG A 233 4.26 1.98 -16.62
N ALA A 234 3.87 2.98 -15.84
CA ALA A 234 2.46 3.19 -15.49
C ALA A 234 1.60 3.45 -16.72
N LEU A 235 2.03 4.31 -17.64
CA LEU A 235 1.34 4.58 -18.90
C LEU A 235 1.16 3.32 -19.74
N TRP A 236 2.23 2.53 -19.90
CA TRP A 236 2.20 1.26 -20.64
C TRP A 236 1.28 0.22 -19.96
N THR A 237 1.31 0.13 -18.63
CA THR A 237 0.42 -0.77 -17.88
C THR A 237 -1.04 -0.44 -18.15
N VAL A 238 -1.43 0.84 -18.09
CA VAL A 238 -2.80 1.28 -18.36
C VAL A 238 -3.22 0.89 -19.77
N LEU A 239 -2.36 1.10 -20.78
CA LEU A 239 -2.64 0.69 -22.17
C LEU A 239 -2.82 -0.83 -22.27
N ARG A 240 -1.93 -1.62 -21.67
CA ARG A 240 -2.01 -3.08 -21.65
C ARG A 240 -3.33 -3.56 -21.02
N LEU A 241 -3.68 -2.99 -19.86
CA LEU A 241 -4.92 -3.35 -19.16
C LEU A 241 -6.17 -2.97 -19.95
N SER A 242 -6.13 -1.86 -20.70
CA SER A 242 -7.26 -1.44 -21.54
C SER A 242 -7.51 -2.34 -22.76
N MET A 243 -6.46 -3.02 -23.26
CA MET A 243 -6.57 -3.96 -24.38
C MET A 243 -7.10 -5.35 -23.97
N ASN A 244 -6.99 -5.70 -22.69
CA ASN A 244 -7.43 -6.98 -22.12
C ASN A 244 -8.81 -6.86 -21.44
N ARG A 245 -9.69 -6.04 -22.01
CA ARG A 245 -11.09 -5.86 -21.55
C ARG A 245 -11.96 -7.07 -21.85
#